data_e97fffea2a1796c0e042f28e6538be44
#
_entry.id   e97fffea2a1796c0e042f28e6538be44
#
_cell.length_a   1.000
_cell.length_b   1.000
_cell.length_c   1.000
_cell.angle_alpha   90.00
_cell.angle_beta   90.00
_cell.angle_gamma   90.00
#
_symmetry.space_group_name_H-M   'P 1'
#
loop_
_entity.id
_entity.type
_entity.pdbx_description
1 polymer ?
#
loop_
_entity_poly.entity_id
_entity_poly.type
_entity_poly.pdbx_seq_one_letter_code
_entity_poly.pdbx_strand_id
1 'polypeptide(L)'
;MIKNNWDKLEEVFPNIIDNNKNYRLILKNILLSSNNKLLYTPIGFPIDSFLNTLLIRTFNIKQPFNKTEHLWDKTIIYIENQYYIDIDLMNPDNIKNIEKITSFLIHIISSKNVKMKKHYIVIKHIDLLSSIFCEFRIILEKYSHNVVFICTTHYISRLEAPIKSLFSRFRIPLFTFEEIQDIFSNYLNISMNDYLFETKPRNIVKALFISEIERHPSSSEILTKDFVEYNFPPFVEFIKDYNKYKNNLDDIRGLSYKCCQYNISILQIIQDFIKLVDLGTYYINIKCQPSDHNIDLVKKSLKCEIIKIGTEIDYLLSQTNKCKEPLYIENLLCQLLL
;
A
#
# COMPACT_ATOMS: atom_id res chain seq x y z
N MET A 1 -20.44 -11.07 7.60
CA MET A 1 -20.17 -10.13 8.72
C MET A 1 -19.06 -9.13 8.40
N ILE A 2 -17.84 -9.56 8.06
CA ILE A 2 -16.74 -8.66 7.63
C ILE A 2 -17.19 -7.75 6.48
N LYS A 3 -17.87 -8.30 5.48
CA LYS A 3 -18.41 -7.55 4.34
C LYS A 3 -19.35 -6.41 4.76
N ASN A 4 -20.20 -6.62 5.78
CA ASN A 4 -21.11 -5.59 6.25
C ASN A 4 -20.43 -4.38 6.91
N ASN A 5 -19.35 -4.58 7.67
CA ASN A 5 -18.62 -3.46 8.28
C ASN A 5 -17.74 -2.73 7.26
N TRP A 6 -17.23 -3.45 6.28
CA TRP A 6 -16.50 -2.85 5.18
C TRP A 6 -17.42 -2.00 4.30
N ASP A 7 -18.59 -2.52 3.94
CA ASP A 7 -19.60 -1.78 3.17
C ASP A 7 -20.02 -0.49 3.93
N LYS A 8 -20.24 -0.61 5.26
CA LYS A 8 -20.51 0.57 6.10
C LYS A 8 -19.37 1.58 6.11
N LEU A 9 -18.12 1.10 6.19
CA LEU A 9 -16.95 2.00 6.13
C LEU A 9 -16.93 2.77 4.81
N GLU A 10 -17.18 2.10 3.69
CA GLU A 10 -17.23 2.75 2.37
C GLU A 10 -18.32 3.84 2.30
N GLU A 11 -19.49 3.57 2.85
CA GLU A 11 -20.61 4.52 2.88
C GLU A 11 -20.29 5.79 3.70
N VAL A 12 -19.65 5.62 4.86
CA VAL A 12 -19.34 6.74 5.76
C VAL A 12 -18.01 7.42 5.46
N PHE A 13 -17.20 6.84 4.59
CA PHE A 13 -15.84 7.29 4.33
C PHE A 13 -15.75 8.75 3.85
N PRO A 14 -16.65 9.26 2.99
CA PRO A 14 -16.65 10.69 2.63
C PRO A 14 -16.78 11.60 3.83
N ASN A 15 -17.62 11.23 4.83
CA ASN A 15 -17.81 12.01 6.06
C ASN A 15 -16.56 11.97 6.95
N ILE A 16 -15.88 10.81 7.01
CA ILE A 16 -14.61 10.68 7.75
C ILE A 16 -13.56 11.63 7.19
N ILE A 17 -13.42 11.67 5.85
CA ILE A 17 -12.46 12.57 5.18
C ILE A 17 -12.81 14.04 5.42
N ASP A 18 -14.09 14.40 5.42
CA ASP A 18 -14.53 15.79 5.63
C ASP A 18 -14.29 16.28 7.04
N ASN A 19 -14.47 15.42 8.01
CA ASN A 19 -14.30 15.76 9.42
C ASN A 19 -12.82 15.76 9.82
N ASN A 20 -11.95 15.08 9.08
CA ASN A 20 -10.51 15.07 9.34
C ASN A 20 -9.80 16.19 8.56
N LYS A 21 -9.24 17.16 9.28
CA LYS A 21 -8.56 18.33 8.71
C LYS A 21 -7.42 17.96 7.77
N ASN A 22 -6.63 16.93 8.10
CA ASN A 22 -5.46 16.52 7.32
C ASN A 22 -5.88 15.92 5.98
N TYR A 23 -6.80 14.95 5.99
CA TYR A 23 -7.27 14.31 4.75
C TYR A 23 -8.07 15.27 3.88
N ARG A 24 -8.86 16.17 4.47
CA ARG A 24 -9.55 17.23 3.74
C ARG A 24 -8.57 18.15 3.01
N LEU A 25 -7.45 18.50 3.65
CA LEU A 25 -6.42 19.33 3.03
C LEU A 25 -5.73 18.59 1.87
N ILE A 26 -5.38 17.32 2.07
CA ILE A 26 -4.81 16.46 1.03
C ILE A 26 -5.77 16.39 -0.16
N LEU A 27 -7.04 16.09 0.07
CA LEU A 27 -8.06 16.01 -0.96
C LEU A 27 -8.17 17.32 -1.74
N LYS A 28 -8.20 18.47 -1.04
CA LYS A 28 -8.23 19.80 -1.67
C LYS A 28 -7.02 20.02 -2.58
N ASN A 29 -5.82 19.66 -2.14
CA ASN A 29 -4.59 19.82 -2.92
C ASN A 29 -4.62 18.93 -4.19
N ILE A 30 -5.15 17.72 -4.09
CA ILE A 30 -5.34 16.82 -5.23
C ILE A 30 -6.32 17.42 -6.24
N LEU A 31 -7.43 17.98 -5.77
CA LEU A 31 -8.45 18.60 -6.62
C LEU A 31 -7.92 19.82 -7.39
N LEU A 32 -7.04 20.61 -6.76
CA LEU A 32 -6.43 21.78 -7.41
C LEU A 32 -5.39 21.42 -8.48
N SER A 33 -4.84 20.22 -8.47
CA SER A 33 -3.87 19.77 -9.46
C SER A 33 -4.58 19.45 -10.79
N SER A 34 -4.08 20.00 -11.89
CA SER A 34 -4.57 19.74 -13.26
C SER A 34 -3.82 18.61 -13.99
N ASN A 35 -2.71 18.14 -13.41
CA ASN A 35 -1.81 17.14 -14.01
C ASN A 35 -2.25 15.71 -13.70
N ASN A 36 -1.53 14.75 -14.28
CA ASN A 36 -1.62 13.34 -13.87
C ASN A 36 -1.34 13.22 -12.36
N LYS A 37 -2.11 12.38 -11.68
CA LYS A 37 -2.07 12.23 -10.22
C LYS A 37 -1.64 10.84 -9.84
N LEU A 38 -0.67 10.74 -8.94
CA LEU A 38 -0.27 9.49 -8.32
C LEU A 38 -0.57 9.55 -6.83
N LEU A 39 -1.55 8.76 -6.41
CA LEU A 39 -1.92 8.59 -5.01
C LEU A 39 -1.18 7.38 -4.45
N TYR A 40 -0.44 7.57 -3.38
CA TYR A 40 0.27 6.46 -2.75
C TYR A 40 0.09 6.47 -1.24
N THR A 41 -0.09 5.29 -0.68
CA THR A 41 -0.36 5.08 0.74
C THR A 41 0.25 3.78 1.21
N PRO A 42 0.69 3.68 2.47
CA PRO A 42 1.06 2.39 3.04
C PRO A 42 -0.11 1.40 3.04
N ILE A 43 0.19 0.11 3.05
CA ILE A 43 -0.81 -0.96 3.15
C ILE A 43 -1.63 -0.78 4.43
N GLY A 44 -2.95 -0.96 4.32
CA GLY A 44 -3.88 -0.83 5.44
C GLY A 44 -4.67 0.48 5.47
N PHE A 45 -4.45 1.37 4.51
CA PHE A 45 -5.34 2.49 4.24
C PHE A 45 -6.32 2.12 3.12
N PRO A 46 -7.62 2.43 3.23
CA PRO A 46 -8.63 2.12 2.22
C PRO A 46 -8.53 3.09 1.03
N ILE A 47 -7.52 2.88 0.18
CA ILE A 47 -7.21 3.78 -0.94
C ILE A 47 -8.35 3.85 -1.97
N ASP A 48 -9.10 2.77 -2.16
CA ASP A 48 -10.23 2.73 -3.09
C ASP A 48 -11.40 3.60 -2.61
N SER A 49 -11.70 3.59 -1.31
CA SER A 49 -12.73 4.45 -0.71
C SER A 49 -12.32 5.93 -0.80
N PHE A 50 -11.03 6.23 -0.61
CA PHE A 50 -10.48 7.57 -0.81
C PHE A 50 -10.57 8.01 -2.27
N LEU A 51 -10.20 7.14 -3.20
CA LEU A 51 -10.28 7.37 -4.64
C LEU A 51 -11.73 7.62 -5.07
N ASN A 52 -12.68 6.82 -4.61
CA ASN A 52 -14.11 7.01 -4.88
C ASN A 52 -14.57 8.39 -4.38
N THR A 53 -14.19 8.79 -3.17
CA THR A 53 -14.50 10.12 -2.62
C THR A 53 -13.91 11.24 -3.48
N LEU A 54 -12.65 11.08 -3.92
CA LEU A 54 -11.99 12.03 -4.83
C LEU A 54 -12.72 12.14 -6.16
N LEU A 55 -13.11 11.05 -6.77
CA LEU A 55 -13.81 11.02 -8.07
C LEU A 55 -15.19 11.66 -7.98
N ILE A 56 -15.97 11.34 -6.91
CA ILE A 56 -17.27 11.98 -6.65
C ILE A 56 -17.12 13.50 -6.60
N ARG A 57 -16.08 14.01 -5.94
CA ARG A 57 -15.84 15.45 -5.83
C ARG A 57 -15.27 16.08 -7.10
N THR A 58 -14.39 15.35 -7.80
CA THR A 58 -13.80 15.84 -9.06
C THR A 58 -14.88 16.10 -10.11
N PHE A 59 -15.87 15.21 -10.19
CA PHE A 59 -16.94 15.27 -11.20
C PHE A 59 -18.27 15.81 -10.66
N ASN A 60 -18.30 16.21 -9.38
CA ASN A 60 -19.50 16.72 -8.70
C ASN A 60 -20.71 15.77 -8.85
N ILE A 61 -20.49 14.50 -8.61
CA ILE A 61 -21.50 13.45 -8.80
C ILE A 61 -22.47 13.52 -7.60
N LYS A 62 -23.75 13.76 -7.88
CA LYS A 62 -24.80 13.92 -6.85
C LYS A 62 -25.51 12.62 -6.46
N GLN A 63 -25.39 11.56 -7.27
CA GLN A 63 -26.05 10.27 -7.04
C GLN A 63 -25.10 9.12 -7.41
N PRO A 64 -25.29 7.93 -6.82
CA PRO A 64 -24.58 6.76 -7.27
C PRO A 64 -24.89 6.54 -8.77
N PHE A 65 -23.85 6.60 -9.59
CA PHE A 65 -23.94 6.41 -11.02
C PHE A 65 -23.73 4.94 -11.36
N ASN A 66 -24.38 4.50 -12.41
CA ASN A 66 -24.22 3.14 -12.90
C ASN A 66 -22.81 2.93 -13.40
N LYS A 67 -22.09 2.04 -12.76
CA LYS A 67 -20.81 1.51 -13.21
C LYS A 67 -21.12 0.28 -14.04
N THR A 68 -20.72 0.30 -15.31
CA THR A 68 -20.87 -0.88 -16.19
C THR A 68 -19.49 -1.50 -16.38
N GLU A 69 -19.43 -2.79 -16.14
CA GLU A 69 -18.25 -3.59 -16.40
C GLU A 69 -18.21 -3.98 -17.88
N HIS A 70 -17.08 -3.77 -18.51
CA HIS A 70 -16.84 -4.06 -19.90
C HIS A 70 -15.62 -4.95 -20.07
N LEU A 71 -15.62 -5.71 -21.15
CA LEU A 71 -14.52 -6.60 -21.53
C LEU A 71 -13.97 -6.15 -22.90
N TRP A 72 -12.74 -5.65 -22.93
CA TRP A 72 -12.06 -5.29 -24.18
C TRP A 72 -11.29 -6.49 -24.73
N ASP A 73 -11.51 -6.80 -26.02
CA ASP A 73 -10.86 -7.91 -26.76
C ASP A 73 -10.88 -9.24 -25.97
N LYS A 74 -11.92 -9.48 -25.18
CA LYS A 74 -12.08 -10.65 -24.29
C LYS A 74 -10.93 -10.86 -23.29
N THR A 75 -10.14 -9.83 -23.01
CA THR A 75 -8.93 -9.97 -22.21
C THR A 75 -8.79 -8.94 -21.08
N ILE A 76 -9.25 -7.70 -21.27
CA ILE A 76 -9.09 -6.62 -20.30
C ILE A 76 -10.46 -6.24 -19.74
N ILE A 77 -10.60 -6.37 -18.42
CA ILE A 77 -11.79 -5.96 -17.68
C ILE A 77 -11.59 -4.53 -17.19
N TYR A 78 -12.55 -3.68 -17.49
CA TYR A 78 -12.56 -2.29 -17.03
C TYR A 78 -13.99 -1.85 -16.69
N ILE A 79 -14.08 -0.83 -15.86
CA ILE A 79 -15.35 -0.21 -15.49
C ILE A 79 -15.45 1.12 -16.23
N GLU A 80 -16.52 1.32 -16.96
CA GLU A 80 -16.78 2.57 -17.65
C GLU A 80 -18.00 3.28 -17.06
N ASN A 81 -17.91 4.57 -16.96
CA ASN A 81 -19.01 5.46 -16.70
C ASN A 81 -18.89 6.73 -17.55
N GLN A 82 -19.85 7.63 -17.44
CA GLN A 82 -19.88 8.84 -18.25
C GLN A 82 -18.73 9.83 -18.00
N TYR A 83 -17.92 9.66 -16.94
CA TYR A 83 -16.88 10.59 -16.52
C TYR A 83 -15.48 10.05 -16.67
N TYR A 84 -15.27 8.77 -16.37
CA TYR A 84 -13.96 8.13 -16.35
C TYR A 84 -14.02 6.64 -16.65
N ILE A 85 -12.87 6.08 -16.96
CA ILE A 85 -12.63 4.65 -17.12
C ILE A 85 -11.75 4.20 -15.96
N ASP A 86 -12.12 3.11 -15.30
CA ASP A 86 -11.43 2.53 -14.13
C ASP A 86 -10.88 1.14 -14.48
N ILE A 87 -9.59 0.97 -14.34
CA ILE A 87 -8.85 -0.26 -14.61
C ILE A 87 -8.21 -0.72 -13.31
N ASP A 88 -8.63 -1.88 -12.82
CA ASP A 88 -7.99 -2.52 -11.67
C ASP A 88 -6.97 -3.56 -12.15
N LEU A 89 -5.69 -3.29 -11.94
CA LEU A 89 -4.62 -4.19 -12.35
C LEU A 89 -4.49 -5.41 -11.43
N MET A 90 -5.14 -5.42 -10.25
CA MET A 90 -5.22 -6.63 -9.40
C MET A 90 -6.22 -7.66 -9.92
N ASN A 91 -7.07 -7.28 -10.87
CA ASN A 91 -7.96 -8.25 -11.50
C ASN A 91 -7.13 -9.35 -12.19
N PRO A 92 -7.41 -10.66 -11.94
CA PRO A 92 -6.61 -11.76 -12.48
C PRO A 92 -6.49 -11.77 -14.01
N ASP A 93 -7.53 -11.31 -14.72
CA ASP A 93 -7.51 -11.27 -16.18
C ASP A 93 -6.64 -10.12 -16.69
N ASN A 94 -6.65 -8.97 -16.00
CA ASN A 94 -5.79 -7.83 -16.33
C ASN A 94 -4.32 -8.14 -16.05
N ILE A 95 -4.01 -8.83 -14.94
CA ILE A 95 -2.63 -9.28 -14.62
C ILE A 95 -2.08 -10.18 -15.72
N LYS A 96 -2.86 -11.15 -16.19
CA LYS A 96 -2.43 -12.08 -17.24
C LYS A 96 -2.18 -11.39 -18.58
N ASN A 97 -2.84 -10.27 -18.83
CA ASN A 97 -2.83 -9.56 -20.11
C ASN A 97 -2.21 -8.15 -20.00
N ILE A 98 -1.29 -7.93 -19.05
CA ILE A 98 -0.66 -6.62 -18.81
C ILE A 98 -0.08 -6.01 -20.09
N GLU A 99 0.54 -6.81 -20.95
CA GLU A 99 1.14 -6.36 -22.22
C GLU A 99 0.10 -5.71 -23.17
N LYS A 100 -1.18 -6.10 -23.07
CA LYS A 100 -2.25 -5.53 -23.89
C LYS A 100 -2.82 -4.23 -23.33
N ILE A 101 -2.48 -3.85 -22.10
CA ILE A 101 -2.97 -2.63 -21.46
C ILE A 101 -2.61 -1.38 -22.26
N THR A 102 -1.39 -1.33 -22.80
CA THR A 102 -0.94 -0.19 -23.63
C THR A 102 -1.77 -0.04 -24.89
N SER A 103 -2.08 -1.13 -25.59
CA SER A 103 -2.93 -1.14 -26.77
C SER A 103 -4.36 -0.71 -26.43
N PHE A 104 -4.88 -1.18 -25.31
CA PHE A 104 -6.19 -0.78 -24.78
C PHE A 104 -6.24 0.72 -24.45
N LEU A 105 -5.24 1.26 -23.76
CA LEU A 105 -5.17 2.68 -23.46
C LEU A 105 -5.12 3.54 -24.73
N ILE A 106 -4.33 3.14 -25.72
CA ILE A 106 -4.27 3.85 -27.02
C ILE A 106 -5.63 3.81 -27.72
N HIS A 107 -6.32 2.68 -27.69
CA HIS A 107 -7.66 2.56 -28.28
C HIS A 107 -8.65 3.54 -27.64
N ILE A 108 -8.70 3.60 -26.31
CA ILE A 108 -9.57 4.54 -25.58
C ILE A 108 -9.23 5.99 -25.92
N ILE A 109 -7.94 6.34 -25.84
CA ILE A 109 -7.45 7.71 -26.03
C ILE A 109 -7.70 8.19 -27.48
N SER A 110 -7.67 7.28 -28.44
CA SER A 110 -7.92 7.58 -29.85
C SER A 110 -9.42 7.81 -30.15
N SER A 111 -10.31 7.33 -29.28
CA SER A 111 -11.73 7.60 -29.37
C SER A 111 -12.03 9.06 -28.97
N LYS A 112 -12.96 9.71 -29.64
CA LYS A 112 -13.37 11.08 -29.27
C LYS A 112 -14.30 11.00 -28.05
N ASN A 113 -13.91 11.62 -26.95
CA ASN A 113 -14.83 11.82 -25.84
C ASN A 113 -15.85 12.91 -26.20
N VAL A 114 -17.11 12.51 -26.38
CA VAL A 114 -18.19 13.42 -26.81
C VAL A 114 -18.63 14.35 -25.69
N LYS A 115 -18.43 13.93 -24.43
CA LYS A 115 -18.97 14.63 -23.25
C LYS A 115 -17.95 15.51 -22.52
N MET A 116 -16.67 15.17 -22.60
CA MET A 116 -15.62 15.85 -21.84
C MET A 116 -14.46 16.28 -22.73
N LYS A 117 -13.81 17.40 -22.36
CA LYS A 117 -12.64 17.91 -23.10
C LYS A 117 -11.42 16.99 -23.02
N LYS A 118 -11.34 16.16 -21.97
CA LYS A 118 -10.25 15.21 -21.73
C LYS A 118 -10.82 13.87 -21.31
N HIS A 119 -10.10 12.80 -21.60
CA HIS A 119 -10.34 11.49 -21.02
C HIS A 119 -9.79 11.46 -19.59
N TYR A 120 -10.52 10.85 -18.66
CA TYR A 120 -10.04 10.55 -17.32
C TYR A 120 -9.90 9.04 -17.20
N ILE A 121 -8.69 8.59 -16.92
CA ILE A 121 -8.38 7.17 -16.80
C ILE A 121 -7.82 6.92 -15.39
N VAL A 122 -8.50 6.08 -14.66
CA VAL A 122 -8.08 5.60 -13.34
C VAL A 122 -7.36 4.27 -13.51
N ILE A 123 -6.17 4.14 -12.94
CA ILE A 123 -5.40 2.90 -12.94
C ILE A 123 -5.03 2.58 -11.49
N LYS A 124 -5.61 1.50 -10.98
CA LYS A 124 -5.28 0.99 -9.66
C LYS A 124 -4.08 0.06 -9.73
N HIS A 125 -3.23 0.11 -8.69
CA HIS A 125 -2.03 -0.73 -8.57
C HIS A 125 -1.03 -0.58 -9.73
N ILE A 126 -0.73 0.68 -10.09
CA ILE A 126 0.16 1.02 -11.22
C ILE A 126 1.54 0.35 -11.14
N ASP A 127 2.01 -0.02 -9.95
CA ASP A 127 3.27 -0.75 -9.73
C ASP A 127 3.32 -2.12 -10.43
N LEU A 128 2.16 -2.68 -10.79
CA LEU A 128 2.09 -3.92 -11.56
C LEU A 128 2.44 -3.74 -13.06
N LEU A 129 2.49 -2.50 -13.56
CA LEU A 129 2.89 -2.22 -14.94
C LEU A 129 4.42 -2.26 -15.16
N SER A 130 5.19 -2.78 -14.22
CA SER A 130 6.67 -2.73 -14.27
C SER A 130 7.27 -3.25 -15.58
N SER A 131 6.68 -4.29 -16.19
CA SER A 131 7.14 -4.86 -17.46
C SER A 131 6.93 -3.95 -18.68
N ILE A 132 6.00 -3.00 -18.61
CA ILE A 132 5.60 -2.11 -19.71
C ILE A 132 5.76 -0.63 -19.39
N PHE A 133 6.54 -0.27 -18.37
CA PHE A 133 6.74 1.14 -17.98
C PHE A 133 7.27 2.01 -19.11
N CYS A 134 8.15 1.49 -19.95
CA CYS A 134 8.68 2.25 -21.09
C CYS A 134 7.57 2.66 -22.06
N GLU A 135 6.67 1.74 -22.42
CA GLU A 135 5.55 1.99 -23.30
C GLU A 135 4.52 2.93 -22.65
N PHE A 136 4.22 2.67 -21.38
CA PHE A 136 3.29 3.51 -20.61
C PHE A 136 3.80 4.94 -20.49
N ARG A 137 5.11 5.15 -20.32
CA ARG A 137 5.74 6.46 -20.32
C ARG A 137 5.49 7.20 -21.63
N ILE A 138 5.65 6.54 -22.78
CA ILE A 138 5.39 7.13 -24.09
C ILE A 138 3.92 7.62 -24.19
N ILE A 139 2.98 6.83 -23.67
CA ILE A 139 1.55 7.22 -23.62
C ILE A 139 1.36 8.47 -22.77
N LEU A 140 1.95 8.51 -21.56
CA LEU A 140 1.85 9.66 -20.66
C LEU A 140 2.39 10.96 -21.28
N GLU A 141 3.51 10.87 -21.99
CA GLU A 141 4.14 12.02 -22.65
C GLU A 141 3.34 12.48 -23.88
N LYS A 142 3.01 11.54 -24.77
CA LYS A 142 2.37 11.82 -26.05
C LYS A 142 0.94 12.36 -25.91
N TYR A 143 0.18 11.83 -24.95
CA TYR A 143 -1.26 12.13 -24.84
C TYR A 143 -1.60 13.03 -23.65
N SER A 144 -0.62 13.70 -23.04
CA SER A 144 -0.79 14.60 -21.88
C SER A 144 -1.84 15.69 -22.06
N HIS A 145 -2.09 16.12 -23.30
CA HIS A 145 -3.09 17.14 -23.61
C HIS A 145 -4.53 16.61 -23.58
N ASN A 146 -4.73 15.34 -23.91
CA ASN A 146 -6.04 14.74 -24.11
C ASN A 146 -6.50 13.87 -22.96
N VAL A 147 -5.59 13.48 -22.06
CA VAL A 147 -5.86 12.52 -20.98
C VAL A 147 -5.36 13.04 -19.65
N VAL A 148 -6.06 12.70 -18.59
CA VAL A 148 -5.61 12.84 -17.20
C VAL A 148 -5.64 11.47 -16.56
N PHE A 149 -4.49 10.98 -16.15
CA PHE A 149 -4.36 9.74 -15.40
C PHE A 149 -4.46 10.00 -13.90
N ILE A 150 -5.24 9.16 -13.21
CA ILE A 150 -5.33 9.10 -11.74
C ILE A 150 -4.92 7.70 -11.34
N CYS A 151 -3.70 7.57 -10.82
CA CYS A 151 -3.12 6.27 -10.52
C CYS A 151 -3.00 6.04 -9.02
N THR A 152 -3.14 4.81 -8.56
CA THR A 152 -2.94 4.43 -7.17
C THR A 152 -1.86 3.36 -7.02
N THR A 153 -1.14 3.38 -5.89
CA THR A 153 -0.20 2.33 -5.51
C THR A 153 0.03 2.29 -4.01
N HIS A 154 0.36 1.10 -3.49
CA HIS A 154 0.92 0.93 -2.15
C HIS A 154 2.46 0.89 -2.16
N TYR A 155 3.07 0.66 -3.32
CA TYR A 155 4.50 0.40 -3.47
C TYR A 155 5.16 1.43 -4.39
N ILE A 156 5.30 2.66 -3.90
CA ILE A 156 5.96 3.73 -4.68
C ILE A 156 7.42 3.41 -5.01
N SER A 157 8.09 2.56 -4.20
CA SER A 157 9.45 2.08 -4.43
C SER A 157 9.59 1.36 -5.77
N ARG A 158 8.57 0.60 -6.17
CA ARG A 158 8.55 -0.21 -7.41
C ARG A 158 8.41 0.62 -8.69
N LEU A 159 8.04 1.88 -8.57
CA LEU A 159 7.93 2.76 -9.73
C LEU A 159 9.30 3.36 -10.07
N GLU A 160 9.63 3.38 -11.36
CA GLU A 160 10.83 4.02 -11.88
C GLU A 160 10.81 5.55 -11.74
N ALA A 161 11.97 6.17 -11.59
CA ALA A 161 12.10 7.62 -11.45
C ALA A 161 11.50 8.39 -12.65
N PRO A 162 11.68 7.97 -13.92
CA PRO A 162 11.06 8.63 -15.07
C PRO A 162 9.53 8.63 -15.01
N ILE A 163 8.92 7.52 -14.59
CA ILE A 163 7.46 7.44 -14.41
C ILE A 163 7.00 8.38 -13.29
N LYS A 164 7.67 8.33 -12.14
CA LYS A 164 7.34 9.19 -10.99
C LYS A 164 7.35 10.68 -11.33
N SER A 165 8.25 11.11 -12.24
CA SER A 165 8.38 12.53 -12.63
C SER A 165 7.21 13.04 -13.46
N LEU A 166 6.45 12.18 -14.12
CA LEU A 166 5.29 12.54 -14.95
C LEU A 166 3.99 12.71 -14.15
N PHE A 167 4.04 12.48 -12.85
CA PHE A 167 2.88 12.59 -11.96
C PHE A 167 3.09 13.65 -10.86
N SER A 168 2.01 14.34 -10.53
CA SER A 168 1.87 15.03 -9.24
C SER A 168 1.63 13.97 -8.16
N ARG A 169 2.58 13.82 -7.24
CA ARG A 169 2.59 12.75 -6.24
C ARG A 169 1.93 13.20 -4.95
N PHE A 170 0.96 12.44 -4.47
CA PHE A 170 0.23 12.73 -3.23
C PHE A 170 0.33 11.54 -2.28
N ARG A 171 1.03 11.76 -1.15
CA ARG A 171 1.11 10.79 -0.08
C ARG A 171 -0.14 10.89 0.80
N ILE A 172 -0.80 9.76 1.02
CA ILE A 172 -1.90 9.64 1.96
C ILE A 172 -1.39 8.86 3.17
N PRO A 173 -1.33 9.45 4.36
CA PRO A 173 -0.85 8.76 5.56
C PRO A 173 -1.86 7.71 6.04
N LEU A 174 -1.41 6.76 6.86
CA LEU A 174 -2.32 5.91 7.63
C LEU A 174 -3.03 6.72 8.70
N PHE A 175 -4.21 6.26 9.10
CA PHE A 175 -4.89 6.78 10.27
C PHE A 175 -4.03 6.64 11.52
N THR A 176 -4.15 7.57 12.45
CA THR A 176 -3.64 7.40 13.81
C THR A 176 -4.55 6.44 14.57
N PHE A 177 -4.07 5.94 15.71
CA PHE A 177 -4.89 5.06 16.54
C PHE A 177 -6.14 5.78 17.05
N GLU A 178 -6.01 7.03 17.45
CA GLU A 178 -7.09 7.89 17.92
C GLU A 178 -8.15 8.10 16.82
N GLU A 179 -7.71 8.34 15.58
CA GLU A 179 -8.62 8.44 14.42
C GLU A 179 -9.36 7.12 14.15
N ILE A 180 -8.68 5.98 14.28
CA ILE A 180 -9.34 4.66 14.15
C ILE A 180 -10.35 4.45 15.26
N GLN A 181 -10.04 4.84 16.49
CA GLN A 181 -10.95 4.78 17.63
C GLN A 181 -12.20 5.62 17.37
N ASP A 182 -12.03 6.85 16.89
CA ASP A 182 -13.15 7.72 16.51
C ASP A 182 -14.00 7.14 15.39
N ILE A 183 -13.37 6.53 14.38
CA ILE A 183 -14.08 5.86 13.27
C ILE A 183 -14.91 4.70 13.81
N PHE A 184 -14.35 3.87 14.67
CA PHE A 184 -15.04 2.72 15.23
C PHE A 184 -16.21 3.11 16.10
N SER A 185 -16.04 4.10 17.01
CA SER A 185 -17.09 4.53 17.92
C SER A 185 -18.18 5.34 17.23
N ASN A 186 -17.80 6.37 16.46
CA ASN A 186 -18.73 7.38 15.96
C ASN A 186 -19.40 7.00 14.62
N TYR A 187 -18.74 6.18 13.80
CA TYR A 187 -19.26 5.87 12.46
C TYR A 187 -19.67 4.41 12.29
N LEU A 188 -18.94 3.47 12.89
CA LEU A 188 -19.21 2.05 12.71
C LEU A 188 -19.99 1.43 13.87
N ASN A 189 -20.07 2.11 15.03
CA ASN A 189 -20.63 1.59 16.27
C ASN A 189 -19.99 0.25 16.69
N ILE A 190 -18.65 0.19 16.60
CA ILE A 190 -17.85 -0.95 16.98
C ILE A 190 -17.14 -0.62 18.30
N SER A 191 -17.29 -1.49 19.31
CA SER A 191 -16.47 -1.41 20.52
C SER A 191 -15.07 -1.92 20.23
N MET A 192 -14.05 -1.17 20.65
CA MET A 192 -12.68 -1.65 20.59
C MET A 192 -12.38 -2.56 21.81
N ASN A 193 -11.56 -3.57 21.58
CA ASN A 193 -11.13 -4.52 22.59
C ASN A 193 -9.78 -4.14 23.20
N ASP A 194 -9.41 -4.84 24.27
CA ASP A 194 -8.15 -4.60 24.99
C ASP A 194 -6.93 -4.87 24.10
N TYR A 195 -6.98 -5.88 23.22
CA TYR A 195 -5.89 -6.17 22.29
C TYR A 195 -5.63 -5.02 21.30
N LEU A 196 -6.67 -4.35 20.79
CA LEU A 196 -6.51 -3.17 19.93
C LEU A 196 -5.95 -1.98 20.72
N PHE A 197 -6.32 -1.82 22.00
CA PHE A 197 -5.74 -0.78 22.86
C PHE A 197 -4.26 -1.03 23.16
N GLU A 198 -3.85 -2.27 23.36
CA GLU A 198 -2.46 -2.64 23.58
C GLU A 198 -1.60 -2.44 22.30
N THR A 199 -2.08 -2.95 21.16
CA THR A 199 -1.31 -2.99 19.92
C THR A 199 -1.33 -1.68 19.14
N LYS A 200 -2.32 -0.80 19.39
CA LYS A 200 -2.51 0.51 18.75
C LYS A 200 -2.28 0.48 17.23
N PRO A 201 -3.01 -0.37 16.48
CA PRO A 201 -2.78 -0.54 15.07
C PRO A 201 -3.09 0.76 14.30
N ARG A 202 -2.28 1.07 13.30
CA ARG A 202 -2.55 2.16 12.33
C ARG A 202 -3.19 1.65 11.04
N ASN A 203 -3.31 0.34 10.90
CA ASN A 203 -3.94 -0.33 9.79
C ASN A 203 -5.41 -0.58 10.12
N ILE A 204 -6.31 0.21 9.52
CA ILE A 204 -7.75 0.10 9.79
C ILE A 204 -8.33 -1.23 9.30
N VAL A 205 -7.79 -1.80 8.22
CA VAL A 205 -8.24 -3.10 7.68
C VAL A 205 -7.95 -4.21 8.70
N LYS A 206 -6.73 -4.21 9.26
CA LYS A 206 -6.35 -5.15 10.31
C LYS A 206 -7.18 -4.95 11.58
N ALA A 207 -7.43 -3.69 11.96
CA ALA A 207 -8.25 -3.38 13.14
C ALA A 207 -9.70 -3.87 12.98
N LEU A 208 -10.31 -3.66 11.80
CA LEU A 208 -11.65 -4.18 11.48
C LEU A 208 -11.68 -5.71 11.52
N PHE A 209 -10.70 -6.36 10.92
CA PHE A 209 -10.60 -7.82 10.92
C PHE A 209 -10.52 -8.39 12.34
N ILE A 210 -9.68 -7.82 13.20
CA ILE A 210 -9.56 -8.23 14.60
C ILE A 210 -10.89 -8.05 15.33
N SER A 211 -11.55 -6.90 15.17
CA SER A 211 -12.82 -6.62 15.81
C SER A 211 -13.95 -7.57 15.39
N GLU A 212 -13.89 -8.09 14.17
CA GLU A 212 -14.86 -9.07 13.67
C GLU A 212 -14.63 -10.48 14.22
N ILE A 213 -13.37 -10.92 14.31
CA ILE A 213 -13.04 -12.24 14.88
C ILE A 213 -13.58 -12.35 16.30
N GLU A 214 -13.44 -11.30 17.10
CA GLU A 214 -13.89 -11.30 18.50
C GLU A 214 -15.40 -11.31 18.70
N ARG A 215 -16.15 -10.80 17.74
CA ARG A 215 -17.62 -10.85 17.76
C ARG A 215 -18.19 -12.25 17.58
N HIS A 216 -17.37 -13.20 17.14
CA HIS A 216 -17.81 -14.57 17.04
C HIS A 216 -17.93 -15.22 18.43
N PRO A 217 -19.10 -15.75 18.81
CA PRO A 217 -19.35 -16.26 20.17
C PRO A 217 -18.51 -17.49 20.55
N SER A 218 -17.77 -18.06 19.60
CA SER A 218 -16.86 -19.20 19.81
C SER A 218 -15.40 -18.78 20.03
N SER A 219 -15.07 -17.48 19.91
CA SER A 219 -13.70 -17.00 20.12
C SER A 219 -13.55 -16.48 21.54
N SER A 220 -12.81 -17.21 22.38
CA SER A 220 -12.31 -16.68 23.65
C SER A 220 -11.22 -15.64 23.35
N GLU A 221 -11.00 -14.67 24.23
CA GLU A 221 -9.96 -13.63 24.09
C GLU A 221 -8.57 -14.21 23.81
N ILE A 222 -8.27 -15.39 24.38
CA ILE A 222 -7.03 -16.14 24.17
C ILE A 222 -6.88 -16.58 22.70
N LEU A 223 -7.97 -17.08 22.09
CA LEU A 223 -7.96 -17.54 20.70
C LEU A 223 -7.72 -16.39 19.70
N THR A 224 -8.15 -15.19 20.01
CA THR A 224 -7.95 -14.03 19.11
C THR A 224 -6.50 -13.59 19.07
N LYS A 225 -5.84 -13.53 20.22
CA LYS A 225 -4.42 -13.17 20.31
C LYS A 225 -3.56 -14.23 19.64
N ASP A 226 -3.77 -15.50 19.99
CA ASP A 226 -3.02 -16.63 19.43
C ASP A 226 -3.27 -16.76 17.92
N PHE A 227 -4.50 -16.54 17.44
CA PHE A 227 -4.83 -16.58 16.01
C PHE A 227 -4.13 -15.47 15.23
N VAL A 228 -4.11 -14.24 15.76
CA VAL A 228 -3.45 -13.11 15.10
C VAL A 228 -1.94 -13.29 15.11
N GLU A 229 -1.36 -13.73 16.23
CA GLU A 229 0.08 -14.01 16.34
C GLU A 229 0.50 -15.19 15.46
N TYR A 230 -0.34 -16.23 15.34
CA TYR A 230 -0.07 -17.38 14.49
C TYR A 230 -0.12 -17.04 12.99
N ASN A 231 -1.12 -16.26 12.54
CA ASN A 231 -1.27 -15.94 11.11
C ASN A 231 -0.43 -14.73 10.67
N PHE A 232 -0.08 -13.85 11.63
CA PHE A 232 0.72 -12.64 11.37
C PHE A 232 1.83 -12.51 12.42
N PRO A 233 2.72 -13.50 12.53
CA PRO A 233 3.76 -13.47 13.55
C PRO A 233 4.66 -12.24 13.33
N PRO A 234 4.99 -11.50 14.38
CA PRO A 234 5.94 -10.41 14.25
C PRO A 234 7.33 -10.96 13.91
N PHE A 235 7.97 -10.39 12.91
CA PHE A 235 9.32 -10.83 12.49
C PHE A 235 10.34 -10.79 13.64
N VAL A 236 10.17 -9.87 14.58
CA VAL A 236 10.99 -9.75 15.79
C VAL A 236 11.09 -11.06 16.57
N GLU A 237 10.06 -11.90 16.57
CA GLU A 237 10.10 -13.19 17.25
C GLU A 237 11.08 -14.17 16.63
N PHE A 238 11.30 -14.08 15.32
CA PHE A 238 12.24 -14.94 14.61
C PHE A 238 13.70 -14.52 14.82
N ILE A 239 13.95 -13.27 15.21
CA ILE A 239 15.30 -12.71 15.41
C ILE A 239 15.60 -12.39 16.88
N LYS A 240 14.85 -12.98 17.83
CA LYS A 240 15.12 -12.82 19.28
C LYS A 240 16.58 -13.11 19.63
N ASP A 241 17.20 -14.08 18.97
CA ASP A 241 18.61 -14.44 19.12
C ASP A 241 19.44 -13.89 17.95
N TYR A 242 19.41 -12.57 17.74
CA TYR A 242 20.14 -11.87 16.68
C TYR A 242 21.61 -12.33 16.53
N ASN A 243 22.32 -12.56 17.65
CA ASN A 243 23.71 -13.02 17.63
C ASN A 243 23.88 -14.40 16.98
N LYS A 244 22.85 -15.24 16.90
CA LYS A 244 22.88 -16.54 16.26
C LYS A 244 23.07 -16.41 14.75
N TYR A 245 22.47 -15.40 14.15
CA TYR A 245 22.48 -15.20 12.69
C TYR A 245 23.73 -14.48 12.18
N LYS A 246 24.47 -13.81 13.07
CA LYS A 246 25.57 -12.91 12.70
C LYS A 246 26.74 -13.58 11.94
N ASN A 247 26.88 -14.90 12.02
CA ASN A 247 28.00 -15.62 11.40
C ASN A 247 27.57 -16.89 10.65
N ASN A 248 26.27 -17.09 10.40
CA ASN A 248 25.77 -18.32 9.82
C ASN A 248 24.77 -18.07 8.67
N LEU A 249 25.25 -18.16 7.44
CA LEU A 249 24.44 -17.98 6.22
C LEU A 249 23.31 -19.00 6.11
N ASP A 250 23.51 -20.24 6.57
CA ASP A 250 22.48 -21.27 6.48
C ASP A 250 21.28 -20.94 7.41
N ASP A 251 21.55 -20.37 8.58
CA ASP A 251 20.50 -19.91 9.49
C ASP A 251 19.74 -18.70 8.89
N ILE A 252 20.44 -17.77 8.22
CA ILE A 252 19.82 -16.64 7.49
C ILE A 252 18.94 -17.16 6.35
N ARG A 253 19.43 -18.13 5.59
CA ARG A 253 18.67 -18.79 4.53
C ARG A 253 17.42 -19.47 5.08
N GLY A 254 17.56 -20.24 6.17
CA GLY A 254 16.44 -20.85 6.86
C GLY A 254 15.40 -19.83 7.32
N LEU A 255 15.85 -18.66 7.79
CA LEU A 255 14.99 -17.55 8.19
C LEU A 255 14.25 -16.94 6.99
N SER A 256 14.92 -16.75 5.83
CA SER A 256 14.28 -16.21 4.63
C SER A 256 13.15 -17.12 4.12
N TYR A 257 13.35 -18.44 4.13
CA TYR A 257 12.28 -19.39 3.80
C TYR A 257 11.10 -19.34 4.79
N LYS A 258 11.38 -19.20 6.09
CA LYS A 258 10.33 -19.00 7.09
C LYS A 258 9.55 -17.72 6.83
N CYS A 259 10.20 -16.61 6.51
CA CYS A 259 9.52 -15.37 6.16
C CYS A 259 8.54 -15.57 4.99
N CYS A 260 8.94 -16.28 3.95
CA CYS A 260 8.05 -16.60 2.83
C CYS A 260 6.91 -17.53 3.25
N GLN A 261 7.18 -18.53 4.08
CA GLN A 261 6.16 -19.47 4.58
C GLN A 261 5.06 -18.75 5.37
N TYR A 262 5.43 -17.74 6.15
CA TYR A 262 4.49 -16.93 6.95
C TYR A 262 4.03 -15.65 6.25
N ASN A 263 4.31 -15.48 4.93
CA ASN A 263 3.99 -14.29 4.16
C ASN A 263 4.48 -12.97 4.80
N ILE A 264 5.64 -13.00 5.45
CA ILE A 264 6.25 -11.80 6.03
C ILE A 264 6.87 -10.99 4.91
N SER A 265 6.30 -9.82 4.63
CA SER A 265 6.77 -8.95 3.55
C SER A 265 8.08 -8.24 3.91
N ILE A 266 8.85 -7.84 2.89
CA ILE A 266 10.03 -6.97 3.05
C ILE A 266 9.71 -5.72 3.86
N LEU A 267 8.56 -5.11 3.62
CA LEU A 267 8.11 -3.93 4.38
C LEU A 267 7.97 -4.23 5.88
N GLN A 268 7.41 -5.37 6.24
CA GLN A 268 7.28 -5.79 7.65
C GLN A 268 8.64 -6.02 8.29
N ILE A 269 9.56 -6.66 7.58
CA ILE A 269 10.95 -6.86 8.03
C ILE A 269 11.61 -5.51 8.33
N ILE A 270 11.51 -4.55 7.41
CA ILE A 270 12.06 -3.20 7.58
C ILE A 270 11.45 -2.51 8.81
N GLN A 271 10.12 -2.57 8.97
CA GLN A 271 9.43 -1.95 10.10
C GLN A 271 9.88 -2.53 11.45
N ASP A 272 10.09 -3.83 11.52
CA ASP A 272 10.52 -4.50 12.74
C ASP A 272 11.99 -4.21 13.06
N PHE A 273 12.87 -4.12 12.05
CA PHE A 273 14.24 -3.63 12.27
C PHE A 273 14.27 -2.18 12.75
N ILE A 274 13.42 -1.30 12.23
CA ILE A 274 13.29 0.08 12.73
C ILE A 274 12.87 0.09 14.20
N LYS A 275 11.93 -0.76 14.60
CA LYS A 275 11.53 -0.90 16.02
C LYS A 275 12.69 -1.38 16.90
N LEU A 276 13.49 -2.34 16.43
CA LEU A 276 14.68 -2.81 17.15
C LEU A 276 15.72 -1.69 17.35
N VAL A 277 15.88 -0.81 16.34
CA VAL A 277 16.74 0.39 16.48
C VAL A 277 16.19 1.35 17.54
N ASP A 278 14.85 1.54 17.58
CA ASP A 278 14.24 2.40 18.60
C ASP A 278 14.42 1.85 20.00
N LEU A 279 14.25 0.54 20.17
CA LEU A 279 14.46 -0.17 21.43
C LEU A 279 15.95 -0.21 21.86
N GLY A 280 16.87 0.17 20.97
CA GLY A 280 18.32 0.11 21.24
C GLY A 280 18.88 -1.32 21.31
N THR A 281 18.15 -2.30 20.79
CA THR A 281 18.57 -3.70 20.77
C THR A 281 19.30 -4.09 19.48
N TYR A 282 19.24 -3.24 18.47
CA TYR A 282 19.88 -3.47 17.19
C TYR A 282 20.89 -2.36 16.86
N TYR A 283 22.15 -2.75 16.73
CA TYR A 283 23.22 -1.91 16.26
C TYR A 283 23.96 -2.65 15.14
N ILE A 284 23.92 -2.13 13.91
CA ILE A 284 24.87 -2.57 12.87
C ILE A 284 26.26 -2.22 13.41
N ASN A 285 27.29 -2.99 13.09
CA ASN A 285 28.69 -2.78 13.45
C ASN A 285 29.19 -1.39 13.01
N ILE A 286 28.64 -0.34 13.62
CA ILE A 286 29.14 1.02 13.45
C ILE A 286 30.44 1.08 14.25
N LYS A 287 31.57 1.27 13.55
CA LYS A 287 32.91 1.41 14.12
C LYS A 287 33.08 2.61 15.07
N CYS A 288 32.01 3.26 15.45
CA CYS A 288 31.98 4.39 16.37
C CYS A 288 31.29 4.01 17.65
N GLN A 289 32.00 3.96 18.77
CA GLN A 289 31.36 3.99 20.09
C GLN A 289 30.63 5.34 20.21
N PRO A 290 29.33 5.38 20.35
CA PRO A 290 28.60 6.63 20.48
C PRO A 290 28.92 7.27 21.83
N SER A 291 29.51 8.46 21.84
CA SER A 291 29.41 9.34 22.98
C SER A 291 27.93 9.74 23.16
N ASP A 292 27.47 9.83 24.40
CA ASP A 292 26.04 9.97 24.80
C ASP A 292 25.28 11.12 24.10
N HIS A 293 25.93 12.10 23.52
CA HIS A 293 25.31 13.22 22.83
C HIS A 293 24.92 12.95 21.36
N ASN A 294 25.25 11.80 20.79
CA ASN A 294 25.02 11.49 19.36
C ASN A 294 24.06 10.31 19.10
N ILE A 295 23.45 9.73 20.12
CA ILE A 295 22.63 8.50 20.00
C ILE A 295 21.45 8.69 19.04
N ASP A 296 20.76 9.83 19.11
CA ASP A 296 19.59 10.08 18.26
C ASP A 296 19.97 10.28 16.79
N LEU A 297 21.12 10.91 16.52
CA LEU A 297 21.65 11.07 15.17
C LEU A 297 22.05 9.72 14.57
N VAL A 298 22.70 8.87 15.37
CA VAL A 298 23.08 7.50 14.97
C VAL A 298 21.86 6.66 14.69
N LYS A 299 20.84 6.68 15.55
CA LYS A 299 19.55 5.98 15.32
C LYS A 299 18.87 6.46 14.03
N LYS A 300 18.86 7.78 13.79
CA LYS A 300 18.26 8.35 12.58
C LYS A 300 19.00 7.92 11.32
N SER A 301 20.34 7.96 11.32
CA SER A 301 21.17 7.51 10.20
C SER A 301 20.93 6.03 9.91
N LEU A 302 20.92 5.19 10.94
CA LEU A 302 20.71 3.76 10.84
C LEU A 302 19.33 3.42 10.24
N LYS A 303 18.28 4.10 10.69
CA LYS A 303 16.94 3.96 10.11
C LYS A 303 16.90 4.32 8.63
N CYS A 304 17.57 5.41 8.23
CA CYS A 304 17.65 5.80 6.83
C CYS A 304 18.35 4.72 5.98
N GLU A 305 19.39 4.10 6.51
CA GLU A 305 20.12 3.04 5.83
C GLU A 305 19.28 1.77 5.67
N ILE A 306 18.59 1.33 6.73
CA ILE A 306 17.64 0.22 6.69
C ILE A 306 16.56 0.46 5.63
N ILE A 307 15.98 1.66 5.59
CA ILE A 307 14.95 2.01 4.61
C ILE A 307 15.54 1.98 3.20
N LYS A 308 16.75 2.49 3.00
CA LYS A 308 17.41 2.51 1.69
C LYS A 308 17.62 1.09 1.17
N ILE A 309 18.25 0.24 1.96
CA ILE A 309 18.50 -1.18 1.62
C ILE A 309 17.17 -1.88 1.28
N GLY A 310 16.18 -1.72 2.15
CA GLY A 310 14.88 -2.37 1.96
C GLY A 310 14.14 -1.91 0.71
N THR A 311 14.20 -0.62 0.38
CA THR A 311 13.56 -0.09 -0.84
C THR A 311 14.26 -0.53 -2.12
N GLU A 312 15.59 -0.66 -2.10
CA GLU A 312 16.36 -1.21 -3.23
C GLU A 312 15.99 -2.67 -3.49
N ILE A 313 15.87 -3.48 -2.45
CA ILE A 313 15.52 -4.90 -2.58
C ILE A 313 14.06 -5.10 -2.98
N ASP A 314 13.12 -4.32 -2.43
CA ASP A 314 11.72 -4.36 -2.86
C ASP A 314 11.57 -3.98 -4.34
N TYR A 315 12.35 -2.98 -4.80
CA TYR A 315 12.40 -2.62 -6.21
C TYR A 315 12.92 -3.78 -7.08
N LEU A 316 14.04 -4.40 -6.69
CA LEU A 316 14.61 -5.53 -7.43
C LEU A 316 13.64 -6.73 -7.47
N LEU A 317 12.96 -7.02 -6.36
CA LEU A 317 11.95 -8.07 -6.30
C LEU A 317 10.79 -7.80 -7.27
N SER A 318 10.38 -6.53 -7.40
CA SER A 318 9.29 -6.15 -8.31
C SER A 318 9.61 -6.38 -9.80
N GLN A 319 10.90 -6.38 -10.15
CA GLN A 319 11.39 -6.63 -11.52
C GLN A 319 11.55 -8.12 -11.85
N THR A 320 11.34 -9.00 -10.87
CA THR A 320 11.59 -10.43 -11.02
C THR A 320 10.37 -11.28 -10.68
N ASN A 321 10.42 -12.57 -11.03
CA ASN A 321 9.37 -13.51 -10.66
C ASN A 321 9.34 -13.74 -9.16
N LYS A 322 8.14 -13.77 -8.57
CA LYS A 322 7.90 -14.03 -7.13
C LYS A 322 8.58 -15.30 -6.61
N CYS A 323 8.87 -16.29 -7.49
CA CYS A 323 9.60 -17.49 -7.09
C CYS A 323 11.01 -17.23 -6.54
N LYS A 324 11.58 -16.05 -6.79
CA LYS A 324 12.89 -15.63 -6.27
C LYS A 324 12.79 -14.82 -4.96
N GLU A 325 11.61 -14.61 -4.43
CA GLU A 325 11.39 -13.84 -3.19
C GLU A 325 12.28 -14.30 -2.02
N PRO A 326 12.46 -15.62 -1.75
CA PRO A 326 13.36 -16.06 -0.68
C PRO A 326 14.79 -15.55 -0.83
N LEU A 327 15.33 -15.48 -2.05
CA LEU A 327 16.69 -14.99 -2.32
C LEU A 327 16.81 -13.47 -2.05
N TYR A 328 15.79 -12.70 -2.35
CA TYR A 328 15.78 -11.27 -2.06
C TYR A 328 15.64 -10.99 -0.57
N ILE A 329 14.84 -11.78 0.14
CA ILE A 329 14.75 -11.72 1.61
C ILE A 329 16.08 -12.15 2.22
N GLU A 330 16.73 -13.21 1.74
CA GLU A 330 18.06 -13.63 2.18
C GLU A 330 19.09 -12.50 1.99
N ASN A 331 19.09 -11.85 0.84
CA ASN A 331 19.98 -10.71 0.57
C ASN A 331 19.70 -9.54 1.53
N LEU A 332 18.43 -9.20 1.78
CA LEU A 332 18.05 -8.18 2.75
C LEU A 332 18.58 -8.51 4.14
N LEU A 333 18.35 -9.74 4.59
CA LEU A 333 18.78 -10.19 5.90
C LEU A 333 20.31 -10.23 6.03
N CYS A 334 21.02 -10.65 4.97
CA CYS A 334 22.49 -10.56 4.95
C CYS A 334 23.00 -9.13 5.12
N GLN A 335 22.42 -8.17 4.41
CA GLN A 335 22.82 -6.76 4.52
C GLN A 335 22.47 -6.14 5.88
N LEU A 336 21.43 -6.64 6.56
CA LEU A 336 21.02 -6.13 7.86
C LEU A 336 21.64 -6.89 9.04
N LEU A 337 22.01 -8.17 8.89
CA LEU A 337 22.50 -9.02 10.01
C LEU A 337 24.00 -9.28 9.97
N LEU A 338 24.67 -9.23 8.82
CA LEU A 338 26.11 -9.41 8.66
C LEU A 338 26.82 -8.08 8.55
#